data_be2402ff3995e05281497025e58720ba
#
_entry.id   be2402ff3995e05281497025e58720ba
#
_cell.length_a   1.000
_cell.length_b   1.000
_cell.length_c   1.000
_cell.angle_alpha   90.00
_cell.angle_beta   90.00
_cell.angle_gamma   90.00
#
_symmetry.space_group_name_H-M   'P 1'
#
loop_
_entity.id
_entity.type
_entity.pdbx_description
1 polymer ?
#
loop_
_entity_poly.entity_id
_entity_poly.type
_entity_poly.pdbx_seq_one_letter_code
_entity_poly.pdbx_strand_id
1 'polypeptide(L)'
;PTLDEALPVVEQLDVVRRMLFCGADAKHLEGATRIRKALSVERAPPRGAVIELGVLPRLVELSSDPSSPELQFEAMWALTNVASGTTEDTAAVVAANAVPVMVSMLSAGVTDVVEQAVWALGNISGDSTPFRDLVLEAGALHAMCRLVTV
;
A
#
# COMPACT_ATOMS: atom_id res chain seq x y z
N PRO A 1 -16.00 11.42 1.55
CA PRO A 1 -16.98 10.89 2.48
C PRO A 1 -16.27 9.98 3.45
N THR A 2 -16.29 10.37 4.67
CA THR A 2 -15.88 9.60 5.84
C THR A 2 -16.55 8.23 5.80
N LEU A 3 -15.85 7.20 6.29
CA LEU A 3 -16.49 5.96 6.72
C LEU A 3 -17.76 6.36 7.49
N ASP A 4 -18.88 5.78 7.13
CA ASP A 4 -20.17 6.13 7.75
C ASP A 4 -20.06 5.89 9.26
N GLU A 5 -20.01 6.95 10.05
CA GLU A 5 -19.82 6.89 11.51
C GLU A 5 -20.92 6.07 12.21
N ALA A 6 -21.99 5.74 11.50
CA ALA A 6 -23.11 4.97 12.00
C ALA A 6 -22.89 3.44 12.00
N LEU A 7 -21.87 2.92 11.27
CA LEU A 7 -21.62 1.48 11.18
C LEU A 7 -20.42 1.04 12.05
N PRO A 8 -20.49 -0.14 12.68
CA PRO A 8 -19.33 -0.73 13.35
C PRO A 8 -18.14 -0.87 12.39
N VAL A 9 -16.92 -0.68 12.89
CA VAL A 9 -15.69 -0.72 12.09
C VAL A 9 -15.59 -1.99 11.23
N VAL A 10 -16.00 -3.12 11.77
CA VAL A 10 -15.98 -4.42 11.07
C VAL A 10 -16.89 -4.42 9.84
N GLU A 11 -18.13 -3.89 9.97
CA GLU A 11 -19.07 -3.81 8.85
C GLU A 11 -18.59 -2.85 7.77
N GLN A 12 -17.94 -1.75 8.16
CA GLN A 12 -17.32 -0.81 7.23
C GLN A 12 -16.19 -1.46 6.43
N LEU A 13 -15.36 -2.28 7.09
CA LEU A 13 -14.26 -3.01 6.46
C LEU A 13 -14.77 -4.06 5.46
N ASP A 14 -15.87 -4.76 5.78
CA ASP A 14 -16.49 -5.72 4.85
C ASP A 14 -17.05 -5.04 3.59
N VAL A 15 -17.63 -3.86 3.74
CA VAL A 15 -18.07 -3.05 2.60
C VAL A 15 -16.88 -2.67 1.71
N VAL A 16 -15.80 -2.21 2.32
CA VAL A 16 -14.57 -1.83 1.60
C VAL A 16 -13.94 -3.04 0.89
N ARG A 17 -13.91 -4.20 1.54
CA ARG A 17 -13.45 -5.44 0.90
C ARG A 17 -14.24 -5.76 -0.36
N ARG A 18 -15.57 -5.68 -0.30
CA ARG A 18 -16.43 -5.89 -1.48
C ARG A 18 -16.13 -4.89 -2.60
N MET A 19 -15.84 -3.63 -2.26
CA MET A 19 -15.47 -2.61 -3.26
C MET A 19 -14.18 -2.99 -4.00
N LEU A 20 -13.17 -3.50 -3.29
CA LEU A 20 -11.87 -3.85 -3.87
C LEU A 20 -11.95 -5.08 -4.79
N PHE A 21 -12.90 -5.98 -4.56
CA PHE A 21 -13.04 -7.23 -5.32
C PHE A 21 -14.20 -7.23 -6.32
N CYS A 22 -14.96 -6.15 -6.42
CA CYS A 22 -16.00 -6.03 -7.45
C CYS A 22 -15.38 -5.73 -8.83
N GLY A 23 -16.17 -5.89 -9.89
CA GLY A 23 -15.73 -5.63 -11.27
C GLY A 23 -15.81 -4.17 -11.73
N ALA A 24 -15.89 -3.20 -10.80
CA ALA A 24 -16.07 -1.79 -11.14
C ALA A 24 -14.88 -0.93 -10.67
N ASP A 25 -14.12 -0.37 -11.61
CA ASP A 25 -12.89 0.40 -11.33
C ASP A 25 -13.11 1.59 -10.39
N ALA A 26 -14.22 2.31 -10.55
CA ALA A 26 -14.58 3.41 -9.65
C ALA A 26 -14.72 2.95 -8.18
N LYS A 27 -15.14 1.71 -7.95
CA LYS A 27 -15.24 1.12 -6.61
C LYS A 27 -13.87 0.72 -6.06
N HIS A 28 -12.94 0.31 -6.90
CA HIS A 28 -11.56 0.02 -6.49
C HIS A 28 -10.90 1.28 -5.91
N LEU A 29 -11.00 2.42 -6.61
CA LEU A 29 -10.47 3.68 -6.13
C LEU A 29 -11.13 4.12 -4.81
N GLU A 30 -12.45 4.03 -4.72
CA GLU A 30 -13.18 4.35 -3.50
C GLU A 30 -12.75 3.47 -2.32
N GLY A 31 -12.63 2.15 -2.55
CA GLY A 31 -12.19 1.19 -1.53
C GLY A 31 -10.77 1.44 -1.05
N ALA A 32 -9.83 1.64 -1.97
CA ALA A 32 -8.43 1.94 -1.64
C ALA A 32 -8.31 3.26 -0.86
N THR A 33 -9.03 4.30 -1.28
CA THR A 33 -9.06 5.60 -0.60
C THR A 33 -9.61 5.49 0.82
N ARG A 34 -10.68 4.71 1.03
CA ARG A 34 -11.24 4.49 2.37
C ARG A 34 -10.27 3.77 3.30
N ILE A 35 -9.57 2.73 2.81
CA ILE A 35 -8.53 2.04 3.61
C ILE A 35 -7.40 3.00 3.94
N ARG A 36 -6.88 3.73 2.96
CA ARG A 36 -5.81 4.69 3.19
C ARG A 36 -6.20 5.72 4.25
N LYS A 37 -7.41 6.28 4.17
CA LYS A 37 -7.91 7.25 5.17
C LYS A 37 -8.05 6.63 6.55
N ALA A 38 -8.57 5.43 6.66
CA ALA A 38 -8.70 4.71 7.93
C ALA A 38 -7.33 4.45 8.58
N LEU A 39 -6.30 4.16 7.77
CA LEU A 39 -4.93 3.95 8.23
C LEU A 39 -4.15 5.24 8.49
N SER A 40 -4.65 6.39 8.07
CA SER A 40 -4.00 7.70 8.23
C SER A 40 -4.36 8.43 9.53
N VAL A 41 -5.07 7.78 10.44
CA VAL A 41 -5.39 8.36 11.75
C VAL A 41 -4.17 8.30 12.69
N GLU A 42 -3.99 9.32 13.53
CA GLU A 42 -2.83 9.44 14.43
C GLU A 42 -2.82 8.41 15.55
N ARG A 43 -4.00 8.05 16.06
CA ARG A 43 -4.15 7.11 17.20
C ARG A 43 -4.71 5.79 16.74
N ALA A 44 -3.98 4.71 17.08
CA ALA A 44 -4.41 3.33 16.88
C ALA A 44 -5.03 3.06 15.49
N PRO A 45 -4.32 3.33 14.38
CA PRO A 45 -4.84 2.98 13.05
C PRO A 45 -5.13 1.46 12.98
N PRO A 46 -6.22 1.04 12.33
CA PRO A 46 -6.70 -0.35 12.38
C PRO A 46 -5.90 -1.28 11.45
N ARG A 47 -4.56 -1.29 11.58
CA ARG A 47 -3.67 -2.11 10.72
C ARG A 47 -3.98 -3.59 10.82
N GLY A 48 -4.11 -4.11 12.04
CA GLY A 48 -4.43 -5.52 12.27
C GLY A 48 -5.74 -5.93 11.61
N ALA A 49 -6.80 -5.14 11.75
CA ALA A 49 -8.10 -5.40 11.13
C ALA A 49 -8.01 -5.39 9.58
N VAL A 50 -7.26 -4.47 9.00
CA VAL A 50 -7.02 -4.41 7.55
C VAL A 50 -6.24 -5.63 7.07
N ILE A 51 -5.23 -6.07 7.82
CA ILE A 51 -4.45 -7.27 7.49
C ILE A 51 -5.34 -8.51 7.55
N GLU A 52 -6.13 -8.67 8.61
CA GLU A 52 -7.05 -9.80 8.80
C GLU A 52 -8.16 -9.84 7.72
N LEU A 53 -8.53 -8.71 7.16
CA LEU A 53 -9.48 -8.62 6.06
C LEU A 53 -8.98 -9.31 4.77
N GLY A 54 -7.67 -9.58 4.65
CA GLY A 54 -7.07 -10.26 3.51
C GLY A 54 -6.98 -9.41 2.24
N VAL A 55 -6.95 -8.09 2.36
CA VAL A 55 -6.95 -7.17 1.20
C VAL A 55 -5.57 -6.74 0.74
N LEU A 56 -4.49 -7.03 1.48
CA LEU A 56 -3.15 -6.57 1.12
C LEU A 56 -2.71 -7.06 -0.27
N PRO A 57 -2.88 -8.35 -0.65
CA PRO A 57 -2.53 -8.80 -2.00
C PRO A 57 -3.32 -8.05 -3.09
N ARG A 58 -4.58 -7.73 -2.82
CA ARG A 58 -5.39 -6.97 -3.77
C ARG A 58 -4.93 -5.52 -3.91
N LEU A 59 -4.54 -4.88 -2.81
CA LEU A 59 -3.95 -3.53 -2.85
C LEU A 59 -2.62 -3.54 -3.64
N VAL A 60 -1.80 -4.58 -3.49
CA VAL A 60 -0.58 -4.75 -4.28
C VAL A 60 -0.90 -4.84 -5.78
N GLU A 61 -1.88 -5.65 -6.15
CA GLU A 61 -2.33 -5.78 -7.53
C GLU A 61 -2.84 -4.44 -8.10
N LEU A 62 -3.70 -3.74 -7.36
CA LEU A 62 -4.24 -2.44 -7.76
C LEU A 62 -3.17 -1.35 -7.85
N SER A 63 -2.14 -1.40 -7.02
CA SER A 63 -1.01 -0.45 -7.08
C SER A 63 -0.15 -0.61 -8.32
N SER A 64 -0.26 -1.73 -9.02
CA SER A 64 0.48 -2.00 -10.26
C SER A 64 -0.30 -1.67 -11.55
N ASP A 65 -1.58 -1.29 -11.44
CA ASP A 65 -2.42 -1.01 -12.60
C ASP A 65 -2.11 0.36 -13.21
N PRO A 66 -1.48 0.42 -14.40
CA PRO A 66 -1.08 1.69 -15.02
C PRO A 66 -2.27 2.49 -15.58
N SER A 67 -3.46 1.90 -15.65
CA SER A 67 -4.66 2.56 -16.19
C SER A 67 -5.20 3.67 -15.28
N SER A 68 -4.86 3.63 -13.98
CA SER A 68 -5.31 4.60 -12.99
C SER A 68 -4.19 5.00 -12.03
N PRO A 69 -3.41 6.06 -12.35
CA PRO A 69 -2.37 6.57 -11.45
C PRO A 69 -2.90 6.97 -10.07
N GLU A 70 -4.13 7.45 -10.00
CA GLU A 70 -4.78 7.79 -8.73
C GLU A 70 -5.01 6.55 -7.86
N LEU A 71 -5.49 5.45 -8.46
CA LEU A 71 -5.66 4.18 -7.77
C LEU A 71 -4.31 3.60 -7.33
N GLN A 72 -3.29 3.66 -8.20
CA GLN A 72 -1.92 3.25 -7.84
C GLN A 72 -1.44 4.01 -6.59
N PHE A 73 -1.61 5.32 -6.58
CA PHE A 73 -1.21 6.18 -5.46
C PHE A 73 -1.94 5.84 -4.15
N GLU A 74 -3.26 5.73 -4.18
CA GLU A 74 -4.07 5.42 -2.99
C GLU A 74 -3.76 4.02 -2.44
N ALA A 75 -3.64 3.01 -3.31
CA ALA A 75 -3.30 1.65 -2.90
C ALA A 75 -1.87 1.57 -2.33
N MET A 76 -0.91 2.23 -2.97
CA MET A 76 0.47 2.29 -2.48
C MET A 76 0.55 3.01 -1.13
N TRP A 77 -0.16 4.11 -0.95
CA TRP A 77 -0.21 4.83 0.32
C TRP A 77 -0.82 3.97 1.43
N ALA A 78 -1.88 3.23 1.15
CA ALA A 78 -2.45 2.29 2.12
C ALA A 78 -1.42 1.24 2.57
N LEU A 79 -0.69 0.63 1.63
CA LEU A 79 0.39 -0.32 1.93
C LEU A 79 1.52 0.33 2.73
N THR A 80 1.90 1.56 2.41
CA THR A 80 2.91 2.34 3.15
C THR A 80 2.48 2.55 4.60
N ASN A 81 1.21 2.87 4.84
CA ASN A 81 0.68 3.06 6.19
C ASN A 81 0.67 1.77 7.00
N VAL A 82 0.42 0.61 6.38
CA VAL A 82 0.57 -0.69 7.07
C VAL A 82 2.05 -0.94 7.40
N ALA A 83 2.96 -0.73 6.46
CA ALA A 83 4.40 -0.93 6.65
C ALA A 83 5.06 0.10 7.60
N SER A 84 4.34 1.09 8.07
CA SER A 84 4.79 2.03 9.11
C SER A 84 4.47 1.57 10.53
N GLY A 85 3.84 0.42 10.70
CA GLY A 85 3.44 -0.14 11.98
C GLY A 85 4.53 -0.99 12.65
N THR A 86 4.11 -2.12 13.22
CA THR A 86 5.02 -3.09 13.85
C THR A 86 5.79 -3.90 12.80
N THR A 87 6.79 -4.66 13.26
CA THR A 87 7.51 -5.61 12.39
C THR A 87 6.57 -6.66 11.79
N GLU A 88 5.56 -7.09 12.55
CA GLU A 88 4.52 -8.01 12.07
C GLU A 88 3.66 -7.38 10.97
N ASP A 89 3.32 -6.10 11.11
CA ASP A 89 2.58 -5.36 10.08
C ASP A 89 3.42 -5.24 8.79
N THR A 90 4.69 -4.90 8.91
CA THR A 90 5.64 -4.87 7.79
C THR A 90 5.80 -6.24 7.15
N ALA A 91 5.89 -7.31 7.95
CA ALA A 91 5.97 -8.68 7.46
C ALA A 91 4.73 -9.07 6.65
N ALA A 92 3.55 -8.62 7.04
CA ALA A 92 2.32 -8.86 6.29
C ALA A 92 2.35 -8.20 4.88
N VAL A 93 2.87 -6.98 4.79
CA VAL A 93 3.07 -6.30 3.50
C VAL A 93 4.08 -7.04 2.62
N VAL A 94 5.19 -7.47 3.19
CA VAL A 94 6.21 -8.27 2.49
C VAL A 94 5.63 -9.59 2.01
N ALA A 95 4.87 -10.29 2.86
CA ALA A 95 4.21 -11.56 2.51
C ALA A 95 3.16 -11.41 1.39
N ALA A 96 2.58 -10.23 1.23
CA ALA A 96 1.68 -9.91 0.12
C ALA A 96 2.42 -9.68 -1.22
N ASN A 97 3.72 -9.90 -1.27
CA ASN A 97 4.59 -9.70 -2.45
C ASN A 97 4.64 -8.23 -2.93
N ALA A 98 4.58 -7.29 -1.99
CA ALA A 98 4.57 -5.86 -2.29
C ALA A 98 5.92 -5.32 -2.80
N VAL A 99 7.05 -5.84 -2.31
CA VAL A 99 8.38 -5.27 -2.60
C VAL A 99 8.70 -5.25 -4.09
N PRO A 100 8.52 -6.32 -4.88
CA PRO A 100 8.77 -6.26 -6.33
C PRO A 100 7.91 -5.23 -7.06
N VAL A 101 6.65 -5.08 -6.64
CA VAL A 101 5.73 -4.10 -7.22
C VAL A 101 6.17 -2.68 -6.86
N MET A 102 6.53 -2.43 -5.60
CA MET A 102 7.05 -1.13 -5.16
C MET A 102 8.31 -0.74 -5.93
N VAL A 103 9.22 -1.68 -6.18
CA VAL A 103 10.42 -1.43 -7.00
C VAL A 103 10.04 -1.09 -8.44
N SER A 104 9.07 -1.79 -9.03
CA SER A 104 8.59 -1.48 -10.39
C SER A 104 7.93 -0.10 -10.47
N MET A 105 7.27 0.35 -9.40
CA MET A 105 6.63 1.67 -9.34
C MET A 105 7.63 2.84 -9.32
N LEU A 106 8.90 2.60 -9.00
CA LEU A 106 9.97 3.61 -9.15
C LEU A 106 10.14 4.09 -10.61
N SER A 107 9.63 3.35 -11.57
CA SER A 107 9.62 3.69 -13.00
C SER A 107 8.24 4.07 -13.54
N ALA A 108 7.28 4.36 -12.69
CA ALA A 108 5.89 4.63 -13.08
C ALA A 108 5.70 5.93 -13.90
N GLY A 109 6.65 6.85 -13.87
CA GLY A 109 6.56 8.12 -14.59
C GLY A 109 5.60 9.15 -13.98
N VAL A 110 4.91 8.80 -12.89
CA VAL A 110 4.00 9.68 -12.12
C VAL A 110 4.67 9.98 -10.78
N THR A 111 5.03 11.23 -10.55
CA THR A 111 5.82 11.66 -9.39
C THR A 111 5.24 11.18 -8.07
N ASP A 112 3.95 11.38 -7.84
CA ASP A 112 3.30 11.01 -6.58
C ASP A 112 3.37 9.49 -6.31
N VAL A 113 3.24 8.67 -7.36
CA VAL A 113 3.37 7.20 -7.25
C VAL A 113 4.81 6.81 -6.94
N VAL A 114 5.78 7.43 -7.60
CA VAL A 114 7.22 7.20 -7.35
C VAL A 114 7.58 7.57 -5.92
N GLU A 115 7.16 8.73 -5.43
CA GLU A 115 7.41 9.18 -4.06
C GLU A 115 6.83 8.21 -3.03
N GLN A 116 5.61 7.73 -3.24
CA GLN A 116 5.01 6.73 -2.35
C GLN A 116 5.77 5.41 -2.37
N ALA A 117 6.24 4.96 -3.52
CA ALA A 117 7.04 3.74 -3.63
C ALA A 117 8.39 3.88 -2.90
N VAL A 118 9.07 5.02 -3.02
CA VAL A 118 10.30 5.31 -2.27
C VAL A 118 10.03 5.29 -0.77
N TRP A 119 8.96 5.92 -0.32
CA TRP A 119 8.60 5.94 1.10
C TRP A 119 8.28 4.55 1.63
N ALA A 120 7.48 3.77 0.91
CA ALA A 120 7.14 2.40 1.28
C ALA A 120 8.38 1.51 1.42
N LEU A 121 9.27 1.55 0.43
CA LEU A 121 10.54 0.81 0.45
C LEU A 121 11.45 1.27 1.59
N GLY A 122 11.45 2.57 1.92
CA GLY A 122 12.14 3.13 3.07
C GLY A 122 11.63 2.56 4.40
N ASN A 123 10.31 2.50 4.59
CA ASN A 123 9.71 1.90 5.78
C ASN A 123 10.06 0.41 5.93
N ILE A 124 9.98 -0.35 4.84
CA ILE A 124 10.28 -1.78 4.85
C ILE A 124 11.78 -2.02 5.14
N SER A 125 12.67 -1.32 4.45
CA SER A 125 14.11 -1.49 4.64
C SER A 125 14.60 -0.98 5.99
N GLY A 126 13.93 0.00 6.57
CA GLY A 126 14.24 0.53 7.89
C GLY A 126 13.76 -0.33 9.06
N ASP A 127 12.86 -1.27 8.82
CA ASP A 127 12.28 -2.12 9.88
C ASP A 127 13.27 -3.16 10.41
N SER A 128 13.94 -3.87 9.52
CA SER A 128 14.89 -4.92 9.91
C SER A 128 15.93 -5.20 8.83
N THR A 129 17.05 -5.82 9.25
CA THR A 129 18.11 -6.24 8.33
C THR A 129 17.59 -7.22 7.25
N PRO A 130 16.81 -8.26 7.55
CA PRO A 130 16.29 -9.15 6.54
C PRO A 130 15.41 -8.45 5.50
N PHE A 131 14.57 -7.51 5.92
CA PHE A 131 13.72 -6.74 5.00
C PHE A 131 14.52 -5.74 4.17
N ARG A 132 15.54 -5.11 4.75
CA ARG A 132 16.49 -4.30 3.99
C ARG A 132 17.16 -5.11 2.88
N ASP A 133 17.65 -6.28 3.21
CA ASP A 133 18.34 -7.14 2.25
C ASP A 133 17.39 -7.59 1.13
N LEU A 134 16.14 -7.93 1.46
CA LEU A 134 15.09 -8.23 0.48
C LEU A 134 14.81 -7.06 -0.47
N VAL A 135 14.74 -5.83 0.03
CA VAL A 135 14.55 -4.62 -0.79
C VAL A 135 15.75 -4.41 -1.72
N LEU A 136 16.96 -4.61 -1.23
CA LEU A 136 18.18 -4.50 -2.05
C LEU A 136 18.24 -5.59 -3.13
N GLU A 137 17.94 -6.85 -2.79
CA GLU A 137 17.89 -7.98 -3.72
C GLU A 137 16.83 -7.79 -4.82
N ALA A 138 15.73 -7.11 -4.50
CA ALA A 138 14.70 -6.74 -5.48
C ALA A 138 15.16 -5.65 -6.49
N GLY A 139 16.35 -5.09 -6.32
CA GLY A 139 16.92 -4.09 -7.24
C GLY A 139 16.53 -2.64 -6.93
N ALA A 140 16.03 -2.36 -5.73
CA ALA A 140 15.58 -1.02 -5.35
C ALA A 140 16.69 0.02 -5.45
N LEU A 141 17.92 -0.29 -5.03
CA LEU A 141 19.04 0.65 -5.10
C LEU A 141 19.33 1.08 -6.54
N HIS A 142 19.40 0.13 -7.46
CA HIS A 142 19.63 0.44 -8.89
C HIS A 142 18.50 1.33 -9.45
N ALA A 143 17.25 1.00 -9.16
CA ALA A 143 16.10 1.77 -9.60
C ALA A 143 16.10 3.20 -9.01
N MET A 144 16.44 3.35 -7.74
CA MET A 144 16.56 4.65 -7.07
C MET A 144 17.70 5.49 -7.63
N CYS A 145 18.87 4.90 -7.91
CA CYS A 145 19.99 5.61 -8.53
C CYS A 145 19.60 6.22 -9.88
N ARG A 146 18.75 5.55 -10.65
CA ARG A 146 18.24 6.08 -11.92
C ARG A 146 17.37 7.32 -11.75
N LEU A 147 16.70 7.49 -10.61
CA LEU A 147 15.90 8.69 -10.32
C LEU A 147 16.79 9.92 -10.04
N VAL A 148 18.02 9.71 -9.58
CA VAL A 148 18.94 10.79 -9.19
C VAL A 148 19.83 11.23 -10.35
N THR A 149 20.02 10.40 -11.37
CA THR A 149 20.94 10.62 -12.51
C THR A 149 20.29 11.30 -13.73
N VAL A 150 19.23 12.04 -13.53
CA VAL A 150 18.58 12.80 -14.62
C VAL A 150 19.21 14.16 -14.80
#